data_ab670e6a43bacb31a90384f3bff95c5d
#
_entry.id   ab670e6a43bacb31a90384f3bff95c5d
#
_cell.length_a   1.000
_cell.length_b   1.000
_cell.length_c   1.000
_cell.angle_alpha   90.00
_cell.angle_beta   90.00
_cell.angle_gamma   90.00
#
_symmetry.space_group_name_H-M   'P 1'
#
loop_
_entity.id
_entity.type
_entity.pdbx_description
1 polymer ?
#
loop_
_entity_poly.entity_id
_entity_poly.type
_entity_poly.pdbx_seq_one_letter_code
_entity_poly.pdbx_strand_id
1 'polypeptide(L)'
;MRVAYVCAAVLLLGSSLARAETGLASYYPGIGKSGEMTCAHRTRPFGARLRVTHGHQTIQCRVNDRGPFVRGRIIDVSISAARALGMMGAGVVRVVVE
;
A
#
# COMPACT_ATOMS: atom_id res chain seq x y z
N MET A 1 8.81 -40.71 16.49
CA MET A 1 8.77 -40.16 16.22
C MET A 1 8.92 -39.24 16.00
N ARG A 2 8.91 -38.89 15.87
CA ARG A 2 9.03 -38.06 15.61
C ARG A 2 8.90 -37.13 15.12
N VAL A 3 8.77 -36.71 14.87
CA VAL A 3 8.74 -35.87 14.39
C VAL A 3 8.54 -34.91 14.14
N ALA A 4 8.34 -34.68 13.97
CA ALA A 4 8.12 -33.78 13.59
C ALA A 4 8.13 -32.84 13.54
N TYR A 5 8.17 -32.61 13.37
CA TYR A 5 8.10 -31.77 13.28
C TYR A 5 8.16 -30.80 12.89
N VAL A 6 8.18 -30.68 12.62
CA VAL A 6 8.21 -29.87 12.22
C VAL A 6 7.85 -29.02 11.93
N CYS A 7 7.53 -28.93 11.76
CA CYS A 7 7.13 -28.16 11.35
C CYS A 7 7.19 -27.16 11.51
N ALA A 8 7.13 -27.02 11.66
CA ALA A 8 7.07 -26.09 11.80
C ALA A 8 7.34 -25.29 11.40
N ALA A 9 7.51 -25.13 11.24
CA ALA A 9 7.71 -24.31 10.89
C ALA A 9 7.32 -23.71 10.24
N VAL A 10 7.10 -23.70 9.93
CA VAL A 10 6.66 -23.17 9.28
C VAL A 10 6.18 -22.28 9.48
N LEU A 11 5.89 -22.10 9.79
CA LEU A 11 5.35 -21.31 9.88
C LEU A 11 5.68 -20.29 9.85
N LEU A 12 6.04 -20.11 9.93
CA LEU A 12 6.34 -19.19 9.96
C LEU A 12 6.26 -18.52 9.13
N LEU A 13 6.15 -18.72 8.59
CA LEU A 13 5.99 -18.30 7.73
C LEU A 13 5.09 -17.40 7.66
N GLY A 14 4.25 -17.70 7.87
CA GLY A 14 3.18 -16.83 7.76
C GLY A 14 3.42 -15.51 8.29
N SER A 15 4.31 -15.49 9.07
CA SER A 15 4.68 -14.23 9.63
C SER A 15 5.10 -13.22 8.60
N SER A 16 5.32 -13.65 7.40
CA SER A 16 5.65 -12.71 6.36
C SER A 16 4.47 -11.85 5.96
N LEU A 17 3.33 -12.04 6.55
CA LEU A 17 2.20 -11.20 6.25
C LEU A 17 2.57 -9.76 6.42
N ALA A 18 2.24 -8.99 5.43
CA ALA A 18 2.47 -7.57 5.50
C ALA A 18 1.64 -7.00 6.63
N ARG A 19 2.24 -6.13 7.38
CA ARG A 19 1.52 -5.46 8.41
C ARG A 19 0.67 -4.36 7.80
N ALA A 20 -0.55 -4.26 8.27
CA ALA A 20 -1.42 -3.17 7.86
C ALA A 20 -0.91 -1.88 8.49
N GLU A 21 -0.85 -0.85 7.69
CA GLU A 21 -0.51 0.49 8.15
C GLU A 21 -1.74 1.35 8.03
N THR A 22 -1.99 2.19 9.02
CA THR A 22 -3.08 3.14 8.98
C THR A 22 -2.51 4.54 9.03
N GLY A 23 -2.94 5.40 8.15
CA GLY A 23 -2.46 6.76 8.10
C GLY A 23 -3.10 7.53 6.98
N LEU A 24 -2.50 8.67 6.64
CA LEU A 24 -3.07 9.54 5.64
C LEU A 24 -2.47 9.25 4.27
N ALA A 25 -3.30 9.34 3.27
CA ALA A 25 -2.91 9.24 1.88
C ALA A 25 -3.16 10.58 1.20
N SER A 26 -2.29 10.94 0.29
CA SER A 26 -2.54 12.03 -0.63
C SER A 26 -2.30 11.49 -2.04
N TYR A 27 -2.46 12.34 -3.03
CA TYR A 27 -2.24 11.90 -4.39
C TYR A 27 -1.42 12.93 -5.16
N TYR A 28 -0.81 12.47 -6.24
CA TYR A 28 0.06 13.28 -7.08
C TYR A 28 -0.02 12.69 -8.50
N PRO A 29 0.47 13.40 -9.50
CA PRO A 29 0.38 12.88 -10.87
C PRO A 29 0.98 11.48 -11.03
N GLY A 30 2.01 11.16 -10.23
CA GLY A 30 2.61 9.85 -10.29
C GLY A 30 3.60 9.71 -11.40
N ILE A 31 4.31 8.59 -11.38
CA ILE A 31 5.28 8.23 -12.40
C ILE A 31 4.80 6.90 -12.95
N GLY A 32 4.82 6.76 -14.26
CA GLY A 32 4.37 5.54 -14.89
C GLY A 32 3.43 5.83 -16.03
N LYS A 33 2.80 4.80 -16.53
CA LYS A 33 1.89 4.94 -17.66
C LYS A 33 0.62 5.65 -17.22
N SER A 34 0.07 6.42 -18.13
CA SER A 34 -1.19 7.09 -17.90
C SER A 34 -2.25 6.04 -17.53
N GLY A 35 -2.96 6.31 -16.45
CA GLY A 35 -3.99 5.40 -15.97
C GLY A 35 -3.50 4.27 -15.09
N GLU A 36 -2.20 4.07 -15.01
CA GLU A 36 -1.66 3.04 -14.14
C GLU A 36 -1.81 3.48 -12.68
N MET A 37 -2.18 2.54 -11.83
CA MET A 37 -2.26 2.82 -10.39
C MET A 37 -0.90 2.56 -9.78
N THR A 38 -0.21 3.62 -9.43
CA THR A 38 1.10 3.57 -8.79
C THR A 38 1.06 4.34 -7.48
N CYS A 39 2.12 4.19 -6.70
CA CYS A 39 2.18 4.89 -5.43
C CYS A 39 3.62 5.08 -4.98
N ALA A 40 3.78 6.05 -4.08
CA ALA A 40 5.03 6.30 -3.40
C ALA A 40 4.89 5.80 -1.97
N HIS A 41 5.87 5.06 -1.50
CA HIS A 41 5.93 4.56 -0.14
C HIS A 41 7.37 4.66 0.35
N ARG A 42 7.53 4.93 1.65
CA ARG A 42 8.86 5.21 2.17
C ARG A 42 9.77 4.00 2.16
N THR A 43 9.24 2.81 2.40
CA THR A 43 10.08 1.64 2.64
C THR A 43 9.69 0.40 1.84
N ARG A 44 8.46 0.29 1.37
CA ARG A 44 8.06 -0.92 0.67
C ARG A 44 8.84 -1.03 -0.65
N PRO A 45 9.22 -2.24 -1.04
CA PRO A 45 10.08 -2.41 -2.21
C PRO A 45 9.45 -1.87 -3.49
N PHE A 46 10.28 -1.33 -4.36
CA PHE A 46 9.81 -0.96 -5.70
C PHE A 46 9.25 -2.20 -6.39
N GLY A 47 8.13 -2.03 -7.05
CA GLY A 47 7.44 -3.11 -7.72
C GLY A 47 6.43 -3.83 -6.86
N ALA A 48 6.47 -3.64 -5.55
CA ALA A 48 5.49 -4.27 -4.67
C ALA A 48 4.11 -3.70 -4.96
N ARG A 49 3.10 -4.54 -4.86
CA ARG A 49 1.73 -4.11 -5.03
C ARG A 49 1.08 -4.02 -3.67
N LEU A 50 0.61 -2.85 -3.35
CA LEU A 50 0.01 -2.56 -2.06
C LEU A 50 -1.48 -2.45 -2.22
N ARG A 51 -2.20 -3.03 -1.26
CA ARG A 51 -3.64 -2.85 -1.20
C ARG A 51 -3.93 -1.65 -0.33
N VAL A 52 -4.68 -0.71 -0.87
CA VAL A 52 -5.04 0.53 -0.19
C VAL A 52 -6.54 0.59 -0.09
N THR A 53 -7.01 0.80 1.12
CA THR A 53 -8.45 0.86 1.38
C THR A 53 -8.82 2.21 1.96
N HIS A 54 -9.82 2.82 1.39
CA HIS A 54 -10.45 4.05 1.88
C HIS A 54 -11.96 3.83 1.91
N GLY A 55 -12.53 3.78 3.09
CA GLY A 55 -13.95 3.49 3.22
C GLY A 55 -14.27 2.13 2.64
N HIS A 56 -15.15 2.11 1.66
CA HIS A 56 -15.54 0.86 1.00
C HIS A 56 -14.76 0.58 -0.27
N GLN A 57 -13.81 1.44 -0.61
CA GLN A 57 -13.04 1.29 -1.84
C GLN A 57 -11.67 0.70 -1.55
N THR A 58 -11.28 -0.27 -2.32
CA THR A 58 -9.97 -0.89 -2.21
C THR A 58 -9.36 -0.97 -3.60
N ILE A 59 -8.09 -0.58 -3.70
CA ILE A 59 -7.35 -0.67 -4.95
C ILE A 59 -5.99 -1.30 -4.67
N GLN A 60 -5.29 -1.65 -5.73
CA GLN A 60 -3.89 -2.01 -5.64
C GLN A 60 -3.07 -1.00 -6.41
N CYS A 61 -1.94 -0.61 -5.84
CA CYS A 61 -1.02 0.26 -6.54
C CYS A 61 0.38 -0.33 -6.49
N ARG A 62 1.16 -0.06 -7.52
CA ARG A 62 2.52 -0.54 -7.62
C ARG A 62 3.47 0.53 -7.09
N VAL A 63 4.31 0.17 -6.15
CA VAL A 63 5.29 1.11 -5.60
C VAL A 63 6.34 1.41 -6.66
N ASN A 64 6.48 2.68 -7.00
CA ASN A 64 7.50 3.11 -7.96
C ASN A 64 8.16 4.43 -7.56
N ASP A 65 7.98 4.86 -6.32
CA ASP A 65 8.56 6.11 -5.86
C ASP A 65 8.70 6.06 -4.35
N ARG A 66 9.46 7.00 -3.82
CA ARG A 66 9.68 7.14 -2.38
C ARG A 66 8.93 8.36 -1.84
N GLY A 67 8.53 8.26 -0.60
CA GLY A 67 7.72 9.24 0.09
C GLY A 67 6.39 8.64 0.46
N PRO A 68 5.50 9.45 0.98
CA PRO A 68 5.64 10.88 1.31
C PRO A 68 6.46 11.08 2.57
N PHE A 69 6.98 12.30 2.73
CA PHE A 69 7.80 12.63 3.90
C PHE A 69 7.12 13.66 4.80
N VAL A 70 5.83 13.78 4.67
CA VAL A 70 5.02 14.65 5.51
C VAL A 70 4.51 13.82 6.69
N ARG A 71 4.62 14.37 7.88
CA ARG A 71 4.21 13.65 9.09
C ARG A 71 2.75 13.20 8.95
N GLY A 72 2.51 11.94 9.30
CA GLY A 72 1.17 11.37 9.26
C GLY A 72 0.77 10.81 7.91
N ARG A 73 1.49 11.16 6.85
CA ARG A 73 1.24 10.62 5.52
C ARG A 73 2.04 9.35 5.33
N ILE A 74 1.38 8.31 4.86
CA ILE A 74 2.06 7.02 4.69
C ILE A 74 2.13 6.59 3.23
N ILE A 75 1.35 7.20 2.37
CA ILE A 75 1.34 6.82 0.96
C ILE A 75 0.85 7.99 0.11
N ASP A 76 1.44 8.13 -1.06
CA ASP A 76 0.93 9.02 -2.10
C ASP A 76 0.53 8.15 -3.27
N VAL A 77 -0.70 8.28 -3.70
CA VAL A 77 -1.21 7.44 -4.80
C VAL A 77 -1.34 8.26 -6.07
N SER A 78 -1.27 7.56 -7.20
CA SER A 78 -1.45 8.21 -8.49
C SER A 78 -2.88 8.71 -8.65
N ILE A 79 -3.08 9.57 -9.63
CA ILE A 79 -4.40 10.15 -9.88
C ILE A 79 -5.43 9.07 -10.16
N SER A 80 -5.07 8.07 -10.97
CA SER A 80 -6.03 7.00 -11.28
C SER A 80 -6.41 6.23 -10.03
N ALA A 81 -5.45 5.99 -9.14
CA ALA A 81 -5.74 5.33 -7.88
C ALA A 81 -6.61 6.22 -6.99
N ALA A 82 -6.32 7.50 -6.95
CA ALA A 82 -7.11 8.43 -6.14
C ALA A 82 -8.56 8.48 -6.61
N ARG A 83 -8.76 8.46 -7.91
CA ARG A 83 -10.13 8.42 -8.45
C ARG A 83 -10.85 7.16 -8.01
N ALA A 84 -10.16 6.03 -8.12
CA ALA A 84 -10.77 4.75 -7.76
C ALA A 84 -11.05 4.68 -6.27
N LEU A 85 -10.27 5.36 -5.45
CA LEU A 85 -10.49 5.44 -4.01
C LEU A 85 -11.54 6.47 -3.62
N GLY A 86 -11.99 7.29 -4.56
CA GLY A 86 -12.98 8.30 -4.27
C GLY A 86 -12.43 9.44 -3.43
N MET A 87 -11.15 9.73 -3.53
CA MET A 87 -10.53 10.74 -2.67
C MET A 87 -10.17 12.04 -3.37
N MET A 88 -10.56 12.20 -4.63
CA MET A 88 -10.15 13.38 -5.39
C MET A 88 -10.63 14.67 -4.75
N GLY A 89 -11.85 14.68 -4.25
CA GLY A 89 -12.41 15.89 -3.65
C GLY A 89 -11.77 16.25 -2.33
N ALA A 90 -11.53 15.24 -1.49
CA ALA A 90 -10.97 15.48 -0.17
C ALA A 90 -9.47 15.77 -0.23
N GLY A 91 -8.77 15.18 -1.18
CA GLY A 91 -7.33 15.39 -1.37
C GLY A 91 -6.47 14.59 -0.43
N VAL A 92 -6.78 14.57 0.84
CA VAL A 92 -6.05 13.80 1.86
C VAL A 92 -7.08 13.04 2.66
N VAL A 93 -6.90 11.73 2.75
CA VAL A 93 -7.85 10.87 3.45
C VAL A 93 -7.11 9.82 4.26
N ARG A 94 -7.80 9.26 5.22
CA ARG A 94 -7.24 8.16 6.01
C ARG A 94 -7.44 6.85 5.27
N VAL A 95 -6.39 6.05 5.24
CA VAL A 95 -6.41 4.77 4.53
C VAL A 95 -5.77 3.68 5.38
N VAL A 96 -6.02 2.46 4.96
CA VAL A 96 -5.31 1.28 5.45
C VAL A 96 -4.51 0.74 4.28
N VAL A 97 -3.23 0.49 4.50
CA VAL A 97 -2.32 -0.03 3.47
C VAL A 97 -1.83 -1.40 3.90
N GLU A 98 -1.93 -2.36 2.98
CA GLU A 98 -1.49 -3.74 3.26
C GLU A 98 -0.52 -4.28 2.19
#